data_883f2dc15e0040cf537233da21747aad
#
_entry.id   883f2dc15e0040cf537233da21747aad
#
_cell.length_a   1.000
_cell.length_b   1.000
_cell.length_c   1.000
_cell.angle_alpha   90.00
_cell.angle_beta   90.00
_cell.angle_gamma   90.00
#
_symmetry.space_group_name_H-M   'P 1'
#
loop_
_entity.id
_entity.type
_entity.pdbx_description
1 polymer ?
#
loop_
_entity_poly.entity_id
_entity_poly.type
_entity_poly.pdbx_seq_one_letter_code
_entity_poly.pdbx_strand_id
1 'polypeptide(L)'
;MRRLLFRGLAFEAPPGTLVRLAGANGTGKTSLLRLLTGLMVPDAGEILYKGESITKLREDFHRDLVYIGHMNGVKDDLSARENVRIAARLGNLIVTDSQINEALGAVGLTDFTEHTTGELSQGQRRRVALARLFVSEMKPVWILDEPFTALDVQSVANLSDAVARHVRAGGIVIYTTHQECAVDVPEEKKLTVDVSAFAPKRKKKAQACLGGGDHV
;
A
#
# COMPACT_ATOMS: atom_id res chain seq x y z
N MET A 1 16.68 -18.06 11.79
CA MET A 1 15.74 -17.63 12.85
C MET A 1 14.70 -16.69 12.24
N ARG A 2 13.39 -17.00 12.34
CA ARG A 2 12.33 -16.06 11.96
C ARG A 2 12.30 -14.91 13.00
N ARG A 3 12.31 -13.68 12.53
CA ARG A 3 12.25 -12.51 13.40
C ARG A 3 10.77 -12.18 13.66
N LEU A 4 10.36 -12.14 14.93
CA LEU A 4 9.05 -11.62 15.31
C LEU A 4 9.02 -10.12 15.03
N LEU A 5 8.06 -9.65 14.25
CA LEU A 5 7.91 -8.25 13.86
C LEU A 5 6.93 -7.52 14.79
N PHE A 6 5.77 -8.10 15.04
CA PHE A 6 4.74 -7.56 15.94
C PHE A 6 3.91 -8.69 16.54
N ARG A 7 3.25 -8.42 17.67
CA ARG A 7 2.40 -9.36 18.38
C ARG A 7 1.16 -8.66 18.94
N GLY A 8 0.00 -9.32 18.81
CA GLY A 8 -1.27 -8.80 19.36
C GLY A 8 -1.78 -7.55 18.64
N LEU A 9 -1.34 -7.32 17.37
CA LEU A 9 -1.86 -6.23 16.55
C LEU A 9 -3.27 -6.60 16.10
N ALA A 10 -4.24 -5.75 16.44
CA ALA A 10 -5.62 -5.88 16.00
C ALA A 10 -6.20 -4.49 15.71
N PHE A 11 -6.98 -4.38 14.65
CA PHE A 11 -7.78 -3.20 14.32
C PHE A 11 -8.91 -3.59 13.38
N GLU A 12 -9.91 -2.75 13.29
CA GLU A 12 -11.02 -2.87 12.34
C GLU A 12 -11.02 -1.68 11.40
N ALA A 13 -11.37 -1.92 10.15
CA ALA A 13 -11.52 -0.90 9.11
C ALA A 13 -12.91 -1.06 8.47
N PRO A 14 -13.95 -0.42 9.02
CA PRO A 14 -15.27 -0.45 8.42
C PRO A 14 -15.27 0.27 7.04
N PRO A 15 -16.30 0.03 6.20
CA PRO A 15 -16.44 0.74 4.93
C PRO A 15 -16.30 2.26 5.07
N GLY A 16 -15.61 2.90 4.16
CA GLY A 16 -15.36 4.34 4.19
C GLY A 16 -14.28 4.75 5.20
N THR A 17 -13.29 3.89 5.46
CA THR A 17 -12.19 4.19 6.39
C THR A 17 -10.86 4.38 5.67
N LEU A 18 -10.13 5.43 6.08
CA LEU A 18 -8.75 5.69 5.71
C LEU A 18 -7.82 5.26 6.84
N VAL A 19 -7.08 4.16 6.65
CA VAL A 19 -6.15 3.60 7.65
C VAL A 19 -4.72 3.97 7.29
N ARG A 20 -4.07 4.74 8.16
CA ARG A 20 -2.63 5.03 8.08
C ARG A 20 -1.87 4.06 8.96
N LEU A 21 -0.95 3.28 8.39
CA LEU A 21 0.00 2.47 9.15
C LEU A 21 1.24 3.32 9.46
N ALA A 22 1.38 3.71 10.73
CA ALA A 22 2.50 4.49 11.24
C ALA A 22 3.59 3.58 11.85
N GLY A 23 4.76 4.15 12.06
CA GLY A 23 5.89 3.49 12.72
C GLY A 23 7.22 3.74 12.01
N ALA A 24 8.32 3.58 12.73
CA ALA A 24 9.67 3.76 12.21
C ALA A 24 10.01 2.77 11.09
N ASN A 25 11.08 3.03 10.33
CA ASN A 25 11.56 2.10 9.32
C ASN A 25 11.95 0.75 9.96
N GLY A 26 11.61 -0.34 9.27
CA GLY A 26 11.90 -1.69 9.75
C GLY A 26 10.98 -2.22 10.87
N THR A 27 9.90 -1.51 11.23
CA THR A 27 8.88 -2.01 12.19
C THR A 27 7.97 -3.07 11.63
N GLY A 28 7.98 -3.29 10.30
CA GLY A 28 7.18 -4.33 9.67
C GLY A 28 5.94 -3.81 8.92
N LYS A 29 5.81 -2.50 8.65
CA LYS A 29 4.68 -1.92 7.90
C LYS A 29 4.42 -2.65 6.58
N THR A 30 5.43 -2.79 5.71
CA THR A 30 5.32 -3.54 4.45
C THR A 30 4.97 -5.01 4.67
N SER A 31 5.48 -5.64 5.75
CA SER A 31 5.11 -7.01 6.09
C SER A 31 3.64 -7.10 6.51
N LEU A 32 3.14 -6.12 7.26
CA LEU A 32 1.72 -6.04 7.62
C LEU A 32 0.86 -5.85 6.36
N LEU A 33 1.25 -4.97 5.43
CA LEU A 33 0.52 -4.85 4.15
C LEU A 33 0.48 -6.18 3.39
N ARG A 34 1.58 -6.94 3.34
CA ARG A 34 1.62 -8.26 2.70
C ARG A 34 0.75 -9.30 3.40
N LEU A 35 0.62 -9.24 4.71
CA LEU A 35 -0.33 -10.07 5.46
C LEU A 35 -1.77 -9.68 5.11
N LEU A 36 -2.08 -8.37 5.13
CA LEU A 36 -3.41 -7.84 4.80
C LEU A 36 -3.84 -8.15 3.36
N THR A 37 -2.88 -8.34 2.44
CA THR A 37 -3.19 -8.74 1.05
C THR A 37 -3.26 -10.26 0.84
N GLY A 38 -2.97 -11.05 1.87
CA GLY A 38 -2.89 -12.51 1.74
C GLY A 38 -1.62 -13.03 1.01
N LEU A 39 -0.65 -12.14 0.69
CA LEU A 39 0.66 -12.54 0.14
C LEU A 39 1.55 -13.20 1.17
N MET A 40 1.25 -13.02 2.45
CA MET A 40 1.87 -13.71 3.57
C MET A 40 0.78 -14.23 4.50
N VAL A 41 1.08 -15.33 5.19
CA VAL A 41 0.19 -15.90 6.22
C VAL A 41 0.73 -15.50 7.60
N PRO A 42 -0.11 -15.02 8.53
CA PRO A 42 0.32 -14.74 9.89
C PRO A 42 0.68 -16.04 10.62
N ASP A 43 1.68 -15.99 11.51
CA ASP A 43 2.05 -17.14 12.36
C ASP A 43 0.93 -17.44 13.39
N ALA A 44 0.13 -16.45 13.77
CA ALA A 44 -1.03 -16.56 14.65
C ALA A 44 -2.03 -15.44 14.38
N GLY A 45 -3.30 -15.67 14.69
CA GLY A 45 -4.41 -14.76 14.38
C GLY A 45 -4.94 -14.95 12.97
N GLU A 46 -5.87 -14.10 12.59
CA GLU A 46 -6.52 -14.16 11.27
C GLU A 46 -6.85 -12.75 10.76
N ILE A 47 -7.09 -12.66 9.47
CA ILE A 47 -7.52 -11.44 8.79
C ILE A 47 -8.87 -11.75 8.19
N LEU A 48 -9.86 -10.92 8.53
CA LEU A 48 -11.23 -11.10 8.09
C LEU A 48 -11.59 -10.05 7.02
N TYR A 49 -12.32 -10.48 6.01
CA TYR A 49 -12.97 -9.64 5.03
C TYR A 49 -14.44 -10.02 4.93
N LYS A 50 -15.35 -9.06 5.13
CA LYS A 50 -16.81 -9.30 5.18
C LYS A 50 -17.21 -10.39 6.19
N GLY A 51 -16.48 -10.46 7.32
CA GLY A 51 -16.74 -11.42 8.39
C GLY A 51 -16.13 -12.81 8.22
N GLU A 52 -15.47 -13.08 7.08
CA GLU A 52 -14.82 -14.36 6.81
C GLU A 52 -13.32 -14.20 6.58
N SER A 53 -12.56 -15.26 6.86
CA SER A 53 -11.11 -15.28 6.67
C SER A 53 -10.74 -15.08 5.20
N ILE A 54 -9.80 -14.15 4.92
CA ILE A 54 -9.27 -13.91 3.57
C ILE A 54 -8.63 -15.16 2.94
N THR A 55 -8.24 -16.13 3.73
CA THR A 55 -7.74 -17.41 3.21
C THR A 55 -8.85 -18.28 2.64
N LYS A 56 -10.07 -18.16 3.15
CA LYS A 56 -11.27 -18.85 2.63
C LYS A 56 -11.87 -18.11 1.43
N LEU A 57 -11.92 -16.77 1.50
CA LEU A 57 -12.47 -15.90 0.45
C LEU A 57 -11.41 -15.44 -0.55
N ARG A 58 -10.34 -16.19 -0.76
CA ARG A 58 -9.15 -15.72 -1.47
C ARG A 58 -9.46 -15.10 -2.84
N GLU A 59 -10.28 -15.73 -3.64
CA GLU A 59 -10.61 -15.26 -4.99
C GLU A 59 -11.47 -13.99 -4.95
N ASP A 60 -12.50 -13.97 -4.11
CA ASP A 60 -13.40 -12.81 -3.96
C ASP A 60 -12.66 -11.62 -3.36
N PHE A 61 -11.84 -11.85 -2.34
CA PHE A 61 -11.03 -10.81 -1.73
C PHE A 61 -10.03 -10.19 -2.72
N HIS A 62 -9.33 -11.01 -3.53
CA HIS A 62 -8.41 -10.48 -4.53
C HIS A 62 -9.13 -9.79 -5.69
N ARG A 63 -10.37 -10.17 -6.01
CA ARG A 63 -11.22 -9.45 -6.96
C ARG A 63 -11.53 -8.04 -6.47
N ASP A 64 -11.77 -7.89 -5.17
CA ASP A 64 -12.15 -6.64 -4.50
C ASP A 64 -10.93 -5.78 -4.12
N LEU A 65 -9.71 -6.28 -4.25
CA LEU A 65 -8.47 -5.65 -3.80
C LEU A 65 -7.69 -4.97 -4.93
N VAL A 66 -7.16 -3.78 -4.66
CA VAL A 66 -6.00 -3.22 -5.37
C VAL A 66 -4.83 -3.14 -4.40
N TYR A 67 -3.73 -3.77 -4.76
CA TYR A 67 -2.48 -3.67 -4.02
C TYR A 67 -1.40 -2.97 -4.86
N ILE A 68 -0.81 -1.91 -4.31
CA ILE A 68 0.38 -1.25 -4.85
C ILE A 68 1.47 -1.32 -3.79
N GLY A 69 2.35 -2.28 -3.94
CA GLY A 69 3.47 -2.51 -3.03
C GLY A 69 4.69 -1.65 -3.35
N HIS A 70 5.78 -1.89 -2.65
CA HIS A 70 7.06 -1.24 -2.91
C HIS A 70 7.60 -1.56 -4.32
N MET A 71 7.43 -2.79 -4.78
CA MET A 71 7.69 -3.17 -6.17
C MET A 71 6.52 -2.70 -7.04
N ASN A 72 6.81 -1.95 -8.10
CA ASN A 72 5.79 -1.32 -8.94
C ASN A 72 4.88 -2.31 -9.67
N GLY A 73 5.38 -3.52 -9.96
CA GLY A 73 4.63 -4.55 -10.69
C GLY A 73 4.29 -4.12 -12.12
N VAL A 74 5.17 -3.36 -12.75
CA VAL A 74 5.13 -2.99 -14.17
C VAL A 74 6.10 -3.86 -14.96
N LYS A 75 5.79 -4.08 -16.24
CA LYS A 75 6.59 -4.87 -17.20
C LYS A 75 7.39 -3.93 -18.07
N ASP A 76 8.71 -4.03 -18.02
CA ASP A 76 9.63 -3.11 -18.69
C ASP A 76 9.46 -3.07 -20.21
N ASP A 77 9.10 -4.19 -20.84
CA ASP A 77 8.91 -4.34 -22.29
C ASP A 77 7.57 -3.79 -22.81
N LEU A 78 6.69 -3.36 -21.92
CA LEU A 78 5.38 -2.84 -22.26
C LEU A 78 5.33 -1.32 -22.08
N SER A 79 4.51 -0.64 -22.88
CA SER A 79 4.26 0.78 -22.73
C SER A 79 3.52 1.06 -21.40
N ALA A 80 3.53 2.34 -20.98
CA ALA A 80 2.77 2.77 -19.82
C ALA A 80 1.27 2.43 -19.98
N ARG A 81 0.70 2.69 -21.17
CA ARG A 81 -0.68 2.35 -21.52
C ARG A 81 -0.96 0.85 -21.39
N GLU A 82 -0.10 0.01 -21.97
CA GLU A 82 -0.26 -1.45 -21.93
C GLU A 82 -0.18 -1.99 -20.51
N ASN A 83 0.73 -1.47 -19.69
CA ASN A 83 0.84 -1.84 -18.28
C ASN A 83 -0.47 -1.57 -17.52
N VAL A 84 -1.08 -0.39 -17.69
CA VAL A 84 -2.37 -0.05 -17.06
C VAL A 84 -3.48 -0.95 -17.59
N ARG A 85 -3.55 -1.16 -18.93
CA ARG A 85 -4.56 -2.02 -19.56
C ARG A 85 -4.48 -3.46 -19.06
N ILE A 86 -3.29 -4.05 -19.01
CA ILE A 86 -3.08 -5.42 -18.53
C ILE A 86 -3.44 -5.53 -17.05
N ALA A 87 -3.03 -4.57 -16.23
CA ALA A 87 -3.37 -4.56 -14.82
C ALA A 87 -4.89 -4.47 -14.59
N ALA A 88 -5.60 -3.65 -15.36
CA ALA A 88 -7.06 -3.59 -15.32
C ALA A 88 -7.68 -4.95 -15.71
N ARG A 89 -7.22 -5.56 -16.81
CA ARG A 89 -7.69 -6.88 -17.26
C ARG A 89 -7.46 -7.98 -16.24
N LEU A 90 -6.27 -8.03 -15.62
CA LEU A 90 -5.96 -8.96 -14.53
C LEU A 90 -6.86 -8.73 -13.31
N GLY A 91 -7.31 -7.49 -13.12
CA GLY A 91 -8.30 -7.12 -12.11
C GLY A 91 -9.76 -7.35 -12.53
N ASN A 92 -10.03 -8.02 -13.67
CA ASN A 92 -11.35 -8.22 -14.26
C ASN A 92 -12.08 -6.91 -14.61
N LEU A 93 -11.33 -5.86 -14.96
CA LEU A 93 -11.88 -4.57 -15.39
C LEU A 93 -11.73 -4.42 -16.91
N ILE A 94 -12.76 -3.88 -17.54
CA ILE A 94 -12.73 -3.46 -18.94
C ILE A 94 -12.62 -1.94 -18.95
N VAL A 95 -11.53 -1.43 -19.51
CA VAL A 95 -11.22 0.00 -19.54
C VAL A 95 -11.01 0.45 -20.99
N THR A 96 -11.47 1.65 -21.30
CA THR A 96 -11.26 2.29 -22.61
C THR A 96 -9.90 2.99 -22.65
N ASP A 97 -9.42 3.31 -23.84
CA ASP A 97 -8.19 4.07 -24.02
C ASP A 97 -8.29 5.48 -23.43
N SER A 98 -9.46 6.10 -23.45
CA SER A 98 -9.72 7.40 -22.80
C SER A 98 -9.48 7.29 -21.29
N GLN A 99 -10.06 6.31 -20.62
CA GLN A 99 -9.88 6.09 -19.18
C GLN A 99 -8.41 5.82 -18.81
N ILE A 100 -7.68 5.10 -19.66
CA ILE A 100 -6.25 4.86 -19.43
C ILE A 100 -5.46 6.17 -19.59
N ASN A 101 -5.77 6.97 -20.62
CA ASN A 101 -5.12 8.27 -20.84
C ASN A 101 -5.39 9.23 -19.68
N GLU A 102 -6.63 9.31 -19.20
CA GLU A 102 -7.03 10.10 -18.04
C GLU A 102 -6.26 9.65 -16.78
N ALA A 103 -6.16 8.33 -16.56
CA ALA A 103 -5.42 7.77 -15.43
C ALA A 103 -3.92 8.09 -15.48
N LEU A 104 -3.30 8.00 -16.67
CA LEU A 104 -1.89 8.37 -16.87
C LEU A 104 -1.69 9.88 -16.74
N GLY A 105 -2.62 10.69 -17.25
CA GLY A 105 -2.63 12.14 -17.08
C GLY A 105 -2.73 12.55 -15.60
N ALA A 106 -3.58 11.88 -14.82
CA ALA A 106 -3.75 12.15 -13.39
C ALA A 106 -2.46 11.97 -12.57
N VAL A 107 -1.54 11.15 -13.05
CA VAL A 107 -0.21 10.93 -12.43
C VAL A 107 0.93 11.63 -13.21
N GLY A 108 0.61 12.59 -14.10
CA GLY A 108 1.60 13.38 -14.84
C GLY A 108 2.41 12.58 -15.86
N LEU A 109 1.78 11.63 -16.56
CA LEU A 109 2.42 10.79 -17.59
C LEU A 109 1.77 10.90 -18.98
N THR A 110 1.10 12.03 -19.27
CA THR A 110 0.44 12.25 -20.57
C THR A 110 1.39 12.04 -21.76
N ASP A 111 2.59 12.61 -21.70
CA ASP A 111 3.59 12.56 -22.77
C ASP A 111 4.34 11.20 -22.85
N PHE A 112 4.15 10.35 -21.85
CA PHE A 112 4.87 9.07 -21.72
C PHE A 112 3.98 7.84 -21.95
N THR A 113 2.77 8.05 -22.43
CA THR A 113 1.75 7.00 -22.57
C THR A 113 2.21 5.82 -23.42
N GLU A 114 2.91 6.09 -24.52
CA GLU A 114 3.40 5.08 -25.47
C GLU A 114 4.86 4.65 -25.22
N HIS A 115 5.56 5.30 -24.28
CA HIS A 115 6.94 4.91 -23.95
C HIS A 115 6.94 3.55 -23.22
N THR A 116 7.92 2.71 -23.56
CA THR A 116 8.13 1.47 -22.79
C THR A 116 8.55 1.81 -21.37
N THR A 117 8.02 1.09 -20.39
CA THR A 117 8.34 1.41 -19.01
C THR A 117 9.80 1.14 -18.64
N GLY A 118 10.51 0.36 -19.48
CA GLY A 118 11.97 0.20 -19.40
C GLY A 118 12.76 1.50 -19.61
N GLU A 119 12.24 2.41 -20.44
CA GLU A 119 12.84 3.73 -20.72
C GLU A 119 12.52 4.77 -19.65
N LEU A 120 11.53 4.50 -18.79
CA LEU A 120 11.07 5.44 -17.78
C LEU A 120 11.98 5.43 -16.53
N SER A 121 12.09 6.59 -15.88
CA SER A 121 12.72 6.70 -14.57
C SER A 121 11.97 5.90 -13.51
N GLN A 122 12.61 5.58 -12.39
CA GLN A 122 11.97 4.86 -11.29
C GLN A 122 10.72 5.58 -10.76
N GLY A 123 10.75 6.93 -10.69
CA GLY A 123 9.59 7.72 -10.31
C GLY A 123 8.45 7.63 -11.32
N GLN A 124 8.76 7.65 -12.62
CA GLN A 124 7.76 7.47 -13.68
C GLN A 124 7.16 6.06 -13.66
N ARG A 125 7.97 5.01 -13.47
CA ARG A 125 7.46 3.63 -13.28
C ARG A 125 6.54 3.54 -12.08
N ARG A 126 6.87 4.22 -10.98
CA ARG A 126 5.99 4.30 -9.79
C ARG A 126 4.65 4.93 -10.15
N ARG A 127 4.66 6.01 -10.93
CA ARG A 127 3.45 6.69 -11.39
C ARG A 127 2.61 5.83 -12.34
N VAL A 128 3.21 5.01 -13.22
CA VAL A 128 2.48 4.00 -14.02
C VAL A 128 1.74 3.01 -13.11
N ALA A 129 2.39 2.52 -12.05
CA ALA A 129 1.74 1.63 -11.08
C ALA A 129 0.57 2.30 -10.37
N LEU A 130 0.70 3.59 -10.00
CA LEU A 130 -0.35 4.37 -9.33
C LEU A 130 -1.52 4.72 -10.26
N ALA A 131 -1.29 4.87 -11.57
CA ALA A 131 -2.37 5.09 -12.54
C ALA A 131 -3.45 4.00 -12.49
N ARG A 132 -3.10 2.79 -12.04
CA ARG A 132 -4.04 1.67 -11.86
C ARG A 132 -5.16 2.00 -10.86
N LEU A 133 -4.94 2.87 -9.89
CA LEU A 133 -5.96 3.28 -8.92
C LEU A 133 -7.11 4.00 -9.61
N PHE A 134 -6.81 4.88 -10.57
CA PHE A 134 -7.80 5.69 -11.31
C PHE A 134 -8.68 4.87 -12.25
N VAL A 135 -8.24 3.67 -12.67
CA VAL A 135 -9.07 2.73 -13.45
C VAL A 135 -9.68 1.64 -12.58
N SER A 136 -9.44 1.65 -11.27
CA SER A 136 -9.89 0.61 -10.33
C SER A 136 -10.74 1.20 -9.19
N GLU A 137 -11.40 2.33 -9.40
CA GLU A 137 -12.20 3.01 -8.37
C GLU A 137 -13.36 2.16 -7.85
N MET A 138 -13.88 1.23 -8.66
CA MET A 138 -14.94 0.30 -8.26
C MET A 138 -14.49 -0.80 -7.28
N LYS A 139 -13.18 -1.01 -7.10
CA LYS A 139 -12.66 -2.02 -6.18
C LYS A 139 -12.68 -1.51 -4.75
N PRO A 140 -13.40 -2.17 -3.81
CA PRO A 140 -13.66 -1.59 -2.50
C PRO A 140 -12.46 -1.47 -1.56
N VAL A 141 -11.35 -2.18 -1.82
CA VAL A 141 -10.18 -2.19 -0.91
C VAL A 141 -8.91 -1.78 -1.65
N TRP A 142 -8.26 -0.72 -1.18
CA TRP A 142 -6.96 -0.29 -1.66
C TRP A 142 -5.90 -0.46 -0.55
N ILE A 143 -4.82 -1.17 -0.86
CA ILE A 143 -3.68 -1.34 0.05
C ILE A 143 -2.44 -0.77 -0.65
N LEU A 144 -1.85 0.28 -0.06
CA LEU A 144 -0.85 1.12 -0.73
C LEU A 144 0.42 1.25 0.12
N ASP A 145 1.55 0.87 -0.43
CA ASP A 145 2.86 1.03 0.23
C ASP A 145 3.56 2.27 -0.31
N GLU A 146 3.67 3.34 0.52
CA GLU A 146 4.28 4.63 0.18
C GLU A 146 3.72 5.27 -1.12
N PRO A 147 2.39 5.45 -1.26
CA PRO A 147 1.81 5.87 -2.54
C PRO A 147 2.19 7.29 -2.97
N PHE A 148 2.53 8.17 -2.04
CA PHE A 148 2.85 9.57 -2.33
C PHE A 148 4.34 9.82 -2.63
N THR A 149 5.18 8.79 -2.50
CA THR A 149 6.62 8.91 -2.78
C THR A 149 6.89 9.09 -4.27
N ALA A 150 7.81 10.00 -4.62
CA ALA A 150 8.23 10.31 -5.99
C ALA A 150 7.13 10.89 -6.90
N LEU A 151 6.11 11.51 -6.31
CA LEU A 151 5.10 12.32 -7.00
C LEU A 151 5.45 13.80 -6.94
N ASP A 152 5.10 14.54 -8.00
CA ASP A 152 5.05 16.00 -7.98
C ASP A 152 3.80 16.50 -7.24
N VAL A 153 3.76 17.81 -6.95
CA VAL A 153 2.68 18.44 -6.16
C VAL A 153 1.30 18.16 -6.77
N GLN A 154 1.17 18.27 -8.09
CA GLN A 154 -0.11 18.06 -8.77
C GLN A 154 -0.54 16.58 -8.69
N SER A 155 0.38 15.66 -8.90
CA SER A 155 0.09 14.21 -8.79
C SER A 155 -0.27 13.81 -7.36
N VAL A 156 0.36 14.43 -6.33
CA VAL A 156 -0.03 14.26 -4.93
C VAL A 156 -1.46 14.73 -4.70
N ALA A 157 -1.83 15.93 -5.21
CA ALA A 157 -3.18 16.44 -5.08
C ALA A 157 -4.20 15.51 -5.75
N ASN A 158 -3.96 15.12 -7.00
CA ASN A 158 -4.84 14.21 -7.75
C ASN A 158 -5.03 12.87 -7.05
N LEU A 159 -3.95 12.29 -6.51
CA LEU A 159 -4.01 11.02 -5.77
C LEU A 159 -4.75 11.20 -4.43
N SER A 160 -4.51 12.30 -3.71
CA SER A 160 -5.22 12.61 -2.46
C SER A 160 -6.73 12.74 -2.70
N ASP A 161 -7.13 13.42 -3.77
CA ASP A 161 -8.53 13.55 -4.17
C ASP A 161 -9.15 12.20 -4.56
N ALA A 162 -8.42 11.36 -5.29
CA ALA A 162 -8.88 10.02 -5.65
C ALA A 162 -9.10 9.15 -4.40
N VAL A 163 -8.16 9.18 -3.44
CA VAL A 163 -8.28 8.50 -2.15
C VAL A 163 -9.49 9.03 -1.38
N ALA A 164 -9.68 10.36 -1.32
CA ALA A 164 -10.79 10.97 -0.61
C ALA A 164 -12.15 10.57 -1.23
N ARG A 165 -12.28 10.62 -2.56
CA ARG A 165 -13.49 10.17 -3.27
C ARG A 165 -13.78 8.69 -2.98
N HIS A 166 -12.74 7.84 -3.05
CA HIS A 166 -12.87 6.42 -2.80
C HIS A 166 -13.39 6.12 -1.38
N VAL A 167 -12.81 6.76 -0.36
CA VAL A 167 -13.26 6.63 1.04
C VAL A 167 -14.69 7.15 1.22
N ARG A 168 -15.03 8.31 0.65
CA ARG A 168 -16.41 8.86 0.71
C ARG A 168 -17.43 7.95 0.03
N ALA A 169 -17.05 7.23 -1.01
CA ALA A 169 -17.89 6.23 -1.68
C ALA A 169 -18.03 4.91 -0.90
N GLY A 170 -17.43 4.80 0.29
CA GLY A 170 -17.49 3.60 1.13
C GLY A 170 -16.28 2.65 0.94
N GLY A 171 -15.31 3.00 0.13
CA GLY A 171 -14.09 2.21 -0.04
C GLY A 171 -13.19 2.26 1.20
N ILE A 172 -12.34 1.26 1.36
CA ILE A 172 -11.34 1.17 2.43
C ILE A 172 -9.97 1.41 1.82
N VAL A 173 -9.20 2.35 2.38
CA VAL A 173 -7.82 2.58 1.98
C VAL A 173 -6.89 2.34 3.16
N ILE A 174 -5.92 1.43 3.01
CA ILE A 174 -4.87 1.16 4.00
C ILE A 174 -3.54 1.55 3.36
N TYR A 175 -2.80 2.46 3.98
CA TYR A 175 -1.56 2.95 3.38
C TYR A 175 -0.45 3.18 4.41
N THR A 176 0.79 3.11 3.90
CA THR A 176 1.97 3.58 4.63
C THR A 176 2.42 4.91 4.05
N THR A 177 2.97 5.79 4.86
CA THR A 177 3.64 7.00 4.39
C THR A 177 4.60 7.54 5.43
N HIS A 178 5.68 8.17 4.97
CA HIS A 178 6.58 8.99 5.77
C HIS A 178 6.33 10.48 5.58
N GLN A 179 5.45 10.85 4.65
CA GLN A 179 5.09 12.23 4.36
C GLN A 179 3.74 12.56 5.01
N GLU A 180 3.58 13.80 5.45
CA GLU A 180 2.29 14.33 5.85
C GLU A 180 1.53 14.73 4.58
N CYS A 181 0.69 13.84 4.07
CA CYS A 181 -0.22 14.15 2.98
C CYS A 181 -1.60 14.38 3.55
N ALA A 182 -2.14 15.56 3.32
CA ALA A 182 -3.50 15.90 3.71
C ALA A 182 -4.48 15.25 2.72
N VAL A 183 -5.13 14.18 3.14
CA VAL A 183 -6.29 13.62 2.44
C VAL A 183 -7.54 14.20 3.10
N ASP A 184 -8.39 14.85 2.28
CA ASP A 184 -9.62 15.49 2.75
C ASP A 184 -10.71 14.45 3.02
N VAL A 185 -10.61 13.84 4.20
CA VAL A 185 -11.54 12.86 4.74
C VAL A 185 -11.88 13.26 6.19
N PRO A 186 -13.15 13.18 6.63
CA PRO A 186 -13.53 13.47 8.01
C PRO A 186 -12.70 12.68 9.03
N GLU A 187 -12.38 13.29 10.18
CA GLU A 187 -11.51 12.67 11.19
C GLU A 187 -12.06 11.34 11.73
N GLU A 188 -13.38 11.20 11.85
CA GLU A 188 -14.05 9.97 12.27
C GLU A 188 -13.88 8.81 11.26
N LYS A 189 -13.44 9.12 10.05
CA LYS A 189 -13.11 8.13 9.00
C LYS A 189 -11.63 7.82 8.93
N LYS A 190 -10.80 8.48 9.73
CA LYS A 190 -9.35 8.26 9.79
C LYS A 190 -8.98 7.36 10.96
N LEU A 191 -8.18 6.36 10.70
CA LEU A 191 -7.59 5.48 11.70
C LEU A 191 -6.07 5.48 11.54
N THR A 192 -5.33 5.72 12.62
CA THR A 192 -3.88 5.55 12.64
C THR A 192 -3.51 4.34 13.49
N VAL A 193 -2.81 3.39 12.90
CA VAL A 193 -2.29 2.20 13.58
C VAL A 193 -0.77 2.31 13.66
N ASP A 194 -0.25 2.54 14.87
CA ASP A 194 1.20 2.52 15.10
C ASP A 194 1.71 1.10 15.25
N VAL A 195 2.29 0.57 14.17
CA VAL A 195 2.86 -0.80 14.14
C VAL A 195 4.00 -0.96 15.14
N SER A 196 4.72 0.12 15.47
CA SER A 196 5.83 0.08 16.44
C SER A 196 5.36 -0.23 17.87
N ALA A 197 4.13 0.13 18.23
CA ALA A 197 3.56 -0.16 19.55
C ALA A 197 3.41 -1.67 19.81
N PHE A 198 3.33 -2.46 18.73
CA PHE A 198 3.17 -3.92 18.77
C PHE A 198 4.51 -4.67 18.56
N ALA A 199 5.63 -3.95 18.39
CA ALA A 199 6.94 -4.55 18.24
C ALA A 199 7.37 -5.27 19.51
N PRO A 200 8.03 -6.44 19.43
CA PRO A 200 8.52 -7.13 20.61
C PRO A 200 9.56 -6.26 21.34
N LYS A 201 9.37 -6.10 22.65
CA LYS A 201 10.34 -5.37 23.50
C LYS A 201 11.70 -6.04 23.33
N ARG A 202 12.69 -5.34 22.80
CA ARG A 202 14.09 -5.82 22.76
C ARG A 202 14.55 -6.03 24.21
N LYS A 203 14.84 -7.28 24.61
CA LYS A 203 15.59 -7.52 25.83
C LYS A 203 16.93 -6.79 25.65
N LYS A 204 17.21 -5.75 26.48
CA LYS A 204 18.54 -5.15 26.59
C LYS A 204 19.47 -6.31 26.92
N LYS A 205 20.44 -6.65 26.07
CA LYS A 205 21.57 -7.47 26.48
C LYS A 205 22.20 -6.75 27.68
N ALA A 206 22.14 -7.37 28.86
CA ALA A 206 22.92 -6.92 29.99
C ALA A 206 24.37 -6.87 29.52
N GLN A 207 24.95 -5.69 29.51
CA GLN A 207 26.39 -5.51 29.36
C GLN A 207 27.00 -6.17 30.60
N ALA A 208 27.56 -7.35 30.42
CA ALA A 208 28.41 -7.95 31.45
C ALA A 208 29.60 -7.02 31.57
N CYS A 209 29.63 -6.26 32.66
CA CYS A 209 30.82 -5.59 33.13
C CYS A 209 31.81 -6.70 33.51
N LEU A 210 32.78 -6.97 32.67
CA LEU A 210 34.01 -7.64 33.07
C LEU A 210 34.75 -6.61 33.92
N GLY A 211 34.55 -6.74 35.25
CA GLY A 211 35.33 -6.06 36.25
C GLY A 211 36.78 -6.45 36.08
N GLY A 212 37.64 -5.45 36.02
CA GLY A 212 39.07 -5.60 36.11
C GLY A 212 39.45 -6.31 37.41
N GLY A 213 40.30 -7.24 37.33
CA GLY A 213 41.08 -7.79 38.41
C GLY A 213 42.47 -7.23 38.26
N ASP A 214 42.81 -6.25 39.11
CA ASP A 214 44.21 -5.96 39.46
C ASP A 214 44.83 -7.20 40.05
N HIS A 215 46.04 -7.53 39.65
CA HIS A 215 47.06 -8.07 40.55
C HIS A 215 48.45 -7.89 39.92
N VAL A 216 49.23 -7.04 40.61
CA VAL A 216 50.66 -7.10 40.96
C VAL A 216 51.65 -7.34 39.84
#